data_9583266924f39a89b808e099b0aa0af6
#
_entry.id   9583266924f39a89b808e099b0aa0af6
#
_cell.length_a   1.000
_cell.length_b   1.000
_cell.length_c   1.000
_cell.angle_alpha   90.00
_cell.angle_beta   90.00
_cell.angle_gamma   90.00
#
_symmetry.space_group_name_H-M   'P 1'
#
loop_
_entity.id
_entity.type
_entity.pdbx_description
1 polymer ?
#
loop_
_entity_poly.entity_id
_entity_poly.type
_entity_poly.pdbx_seq_one_letter_code
_entity_poly.pdbx_strand_id
1 'polypeptide(L)'
;MNIKDRINYSAIVDRKPLILPGDGKVIVWPVVNLEEWPPELPLPRRVLTPPGEGGHVPDIPNWCWSEYGMRIGVWRLMEALAEFNVTPTVSMNGTVPKAYPRVAEAALEAGWEFMGHSYIQKPMYEIEDEAEAIFKTMETMRDFCGYKPRGWMGPGLTQTENTPELLVEAGFEYTADWILDDQPCEVKTQKGKLYSIPYTTELNDIPIMLSQNHVSSILYDRTMDYFETLLREGEKNVRIMCIAVHPYIHGVPHRIKYFRQIFKELSDNPAVVFMTGSEILDWYLLQHSPQEN
;
A
#
# COMPACT_ATOMS: atom_id res chain seq x y z
N MET A 1 -5.94 0.51 24.64
CA MET A 1 -4.73 1.41 24.80
C MET A 1 -5.04 2.70 24.09
N ASN A 2 -4.67 3.88 24.65
CA ASN A 2 -4.89 5.15 23.94
C ASN A 2 -4.02 5.18 22.66
N ILE A 3 -4.54 5.81 21.58
CA ILE A 3 -3.84 5.90 20.29
C ILE A 3 -2.44 6.51 20.44
N LYS A 4 -2.32 7.58 21.25
CA LYS A 4 -1.03 8.25 21.48
C LYS A 4 0.01 7.39 22.21
N ASP A 5 -0.44 6.36 22.94
CA ASP A 5 0.45 5.49 23.71
C ASP A 5 0.96 4.30 22.87
N ARG A 6 0.39 4.09 21.67
CA ARG A 6 0.76 2.99 20.78
C ARG A 6 2.11 3.15 20.12
N ILE A 7 2.53 4.38 19.89
CA ILE A 7 3.80 4.68 19.23
C ILE A 7 4.62 5.61 20.11
N ASN A 8 5.86 5.22 20.39
CA ASN A 8 6.80 6.08 21.07
C ASN A 8 7.25 7.20 20.15
N TYR A 9 7.19 8.44 20.65
CA TYR A 9 7.84 9.54 19.94
C TYR A 9 9.35 9.31 19.89
N SER A 10 9.92 9.46 18.69
CA SER A 10 11.35 9.39 18.44
C SER A 10 11.70 10.32 17.29
N ALA A 11 12.43 11.38 17.56
CA ALA A 11 12.88 12.29 16.50
C ALA A 11 13.93 11.59 15.63
N ILE A 12 13.77 11.67 14.30
CA ILE A 12 14.64 10.96 13.36
C ILE A 12 16.11 11.36 13.47
N VAL A 13 16.39 12.59 13.91
CA VAL A 13 17.74 13.11 14.12
C VAL A 13 18.49 12.50 15.30
N ASP A 14 17.76 11.86 16.23
CA ASP A 14 18.29 11.22 17.42
C ASP A 14 18.43 9.69 17.27
N ARG A 15 17.99 9.14 16.12
CA ARG A 15 17.99 7.70 15.88
C ARG A 15 19.36 7.21 15.42
N LYS A 16 19.67 5.97 15.80
CA LYS A 16 20.77 5.25 15.18
C LYS A 16 20.52 5.13 13.68
N PRO A 17 21.48 5.51 12.82
CA PRO A 17 21.31 5.36 11.39
C PRO A 17 21.01 3.93 10.96
N LEU A 18 20.01 3.75 10.10
CA LEU A 18 19.77 2.53 9.37
C LEU A 18 20.60 2.54 8.09
N ILE A 19 21.10 1.40 7.69
CA ILE A 19 21.98 1.25 6.53
C ILE A 19 21.43 0.16 5.58
N LEU A 20 21.70 0.36 4.28
CA LEU A 20 21.46 -0.65 3.25
C LEU A 20 22.79 -1.25 2.79
N PRO A 21 22.77 -2.47 2.27
CA PRO A 21 23.95 -3.04 1.60
C PRO A 21 24.37 -2.21 0.38
N GLY A 22 25.67 -2.17 0.11
CA GLY A 22 26.23 -1.46 -1.05
C GLY A 22 26.02 0.05 -0.99
N ASP A 23 25.64 0.66 -2.11
CA ASP A 23 25.44 2.11 -2.26
C ASP A 23 23.98 2.54 -2.03
N GLY A 24 23.11 1.65 -1.57
CA GLY A 24 21.70 1.91 -1.33
C GLY A 24 21.47 3.01 -0.30
N LYS A 25 20.59 3.97 -0.59
CA LYS A 25 20.25 5.12 0.27
C LYS A 25 18.75 5.29 0.47
N VAL A 26 17.96 4.86 -0.52
CA VAL A 26 16.50 4.98 -0.50
C VAL A 26 15.88 3.64 -0.83
N ILE A 27 15.00 3.18 0.05
CA ILE A 27 14.11 2.05 -0.25
C ILE A 27 12.89 2.62 -0.97
N VAL A 28 12.56 2.04 -2.12
CA VAL A 28 11.32 2.34 -2.83
C VAL A 28 10.36 1.17 -2.63
N TRP A 29 9.19 1.48 -2.08
CA TRP A 29 8.11 0.51 -1.82
C TRP A 29 6.93 0.77 -2.76
N PRO A 30 6.82 0.07 -3.90
CA PRO A 30 5.66 0.16 -4.78
C PRO A 30 4.46 -0.59 -4.18
N VAL A 31 3.31 0.06 -4.14
CA VAL A 31 2.05 -0.56 -3.70
C VAL A 31 0.99 -0.42 -4.79
N VAL A 32 0.39 -1.55 -5.18
CA VAL A 32 -0.74 -1.60 -6.10
C VAL A 32 -1.99 -2.01 -5.32
N ASN A 33 -3.03 -1.18 -5.37
CA ASN A 33 -4.28 -1.44 -4.66
C ASN A 33 -5.26 -2.16 -5.58
N LEU A 34 -5.59 -3.42 -5.26
CA LEU A 34 -6.60 -4.21 -5.95
C LEU A 34 -7.87 -4.24 -5.11
N GLU A 35 -8.82 -3.42 -5.48
CA GLU A 35 -10.06 -3.18 -4.74
C GLU A 35 -11.26 -3.72 -5.51
N GLU A 36 -12.12 -4.47 -4.81
CA GLU A 36 -13.43 -4.88 -5.32
C GLU A 36 -14.50 -3.97 -4.72
N TRP A 37 -15.23 -3.28 -5.58
CA TRP A 37 -16.28 -2.34 -5.20
C TRP A 37 -17.66 -2.95 -5.49
N PRO A 38 -18.42 -3.33 -4.44
CA PRO A 38 -19.76 -3.89 -4.64
C PRO A 38 -20.69 -2.85 -5.28
N PRO A 39 -21.38 -3.18 -6.40
CA PRO A 39 -22.28 -2.24 -7.08
C PRO A 39 -23.54 -1.89 -6.27
N GLU A 40 -23.81 -2.67 -5.22
CA GLU A 40 -24.94 -2.48 -4.31
C GLU A 40 -24.67 -1.41 -3.22
N LEU A 41 -23.42 -0.96 -3.11
CA LEU A 41 -23.02 0.05 -2.12
C LEU A 41 -22.74 1.39 -2.80
N PRO A 42 -22.96 2.50 -2.09
CA PRO A 42 -22.57 3.82 -2.58
C PRO A 42 -21.06 3.91 -2.77
N LEU A 43 -20.61 4.37 -3.95
CA LEU A 43 -19.20 4.62 -4.19
C LEU A 43 -18.77 5.94 -3.55
N PRO A 44 -17.74 5.93 -2.69
CA PRO A 44 -17.31 7.14 -1.99
C PRO A 44 -16.56 8.12 -2.89
N ARG A 45 -16.05 7.64 -4.03
CA ARG A 45 -15.30 8.43 -4.98
C ARG A 45 -15.99 8.42 -6.33
N ARG A 46 -16.09 9.61 -6.94
CA ARG A 46 -16.82 9.79 -8.20
C ARG A 46 -15.94 10.49 -9.21
N VAL A 47 -15.77 9.87 -10.38
CA VAL A 47 -15.20 10.52 -11.55
C VAL A 47 -16.26 11.32 -12.31
N LEU A 48 -17.51 10.89 -12.19
CA LEU A 48 -18.66 11.56 -12.80
C LEU A 48 -19.75 11.75 -11.76
N THR A 49 -20.22 12.99 -11.60
CA THR A 49 -21.40 13.29 -10.79
C THR A 49 -22.62 13.37 -11.72
N PRO A 50 -23.61 12.49 -11.56
CA PRO A 50 -24.83 12.53 -12.37
C PRO A 50 -25.60 13.83 -12.14
N PRO A 51 -26.43 14.29 -13.12
CA PRO A 51 -27.37 15.40 -12.92
C PRO A 51 -28.32 15.09 -11.76
N GLY A 52 -28.50 16.05 -10.85
CA GLY A 52 -29.33 15.91 -9.66
C GLY A 52 -28.52 15.57 -8.40
N GLU A 53 -29.17 15.02 -7.38
CA GLU A 53 -28.52 14.62 -6.15
C GLU A 53 -27.75 13.29 -6.35
N GLY A 54 -26.49 13.28 -5.95
CA GLY A 54 -25.67 12.08 -6.03
C GLY A 54 -25.98 11.06 -4.91
N GLY A 55 -25.47 9.83 -5.04
CA GLY A 55 -25.60 8.78 -4.01
C GLY A 55 -26.65 7.71 -4.33
N HIS A 56 -27.19 7.72 -5.54
CA HIS A 56 -28.06 6.64 -5.99
C HIS A 56 -27.28 5.33 -6.20
N VAL A 57 -27.91 4.22 -5.88
CA VAL A 57 -27.41 2.86 -6.08
C VAL A 57 -28.37 2.16 -7.05
N PRO A 58 -27.86 1.47 -8.09
CA PRO A 58 -26.44 1.35 -8.46
C PRO A 58 -25.88 2.60 -9.15
N ASP A 59 -24.65 2.99 -8.78
CA ASP A 59 -23.90 4.09 -9.45
C ASP A 59 -23.06 3.49 -10.60
N ILE A 60 -23.71 3.13 -11.68
CA ILE A 60 -23.09 2.44 -12.82
C ILE A 60 -21.87 3.15 -13.40
N PRO A 61 -21.88 4.49 -13.69
CA PRO A 61 -20.71 5.13 -14.30
C PRO A 61 -19.47 5.10 -13.41
N ASN A 62 -19.61 5.30 -12.10
CA ASN A 62 -18.47 5.29 -11.19
C ASN A 62 -18.04 3.86 -10.84
N TRP A 63 -18.97 2.92 -10.75
CA TRP A 63 -18.63 1.50 -10.64
C TRP A 63 -17.88 1.00 -11.89
N CYS A 64 -18.36 1.29 -13.09
CA CYS A 64 -17.67 0.94 -14.33
C CYS A 64 -16.27 1.56 -14.44
N TRP A 65 -16.04 2.71 -13.83
CA TRP A 65 -14.72 3.31 -13.76
C TRP A 65 -13.75 2.47 -12.91
N SER A 66 -14.18 1.96 -11.75
CA SER A 66 -13.36 1.03 -10.95
C SER A 66 -13.14 -0.30 -11.68
N GLU A 67 -14.19 -0.83 -12.33
CA GLU A 67 -14.13 -2.04 -13.17
C GLU A 67 -13.11 -1.94 -14.30
N TYR A 68 -12.99 -0.78 -14.95
CA TYR A 68 -11.96 -0.54 -15.96
C TYR A 68 -10.56 -0.84 -15.42
N GLY A 69 -10.31 -0.51 -14.16
CA GLY A 69 -9.06 -0.82 -13.48
C GLY A 69 -8.75 -2.31 -13.47
N MET A 70 -9.69 -3.12 -13.06
CA MET A 70 -9.52 -4.57 -12.95
C MET A 70 -9.54 -5.27 -14.31
N ARG A 71 -10.26 -4.73 -15.30
CA ARG A 71 -10.36 -5.30 -16.65
C ARG A 71 -9.18 -4.96 -17.55
N ILE A 72 -8.63 -3.73 -17.41
CA ILE A 72 -7.63 -3.19 -18.35
C ILE A 72 -6.46 -2.56 -17.62
N GLY A 73 -6.70 -1.70 -16.63
CA GLY A 73 -5.68 -0.89 -16.00
C GLY A 73 -4.58 -1.69 -15.31
N VAL A 74 -4.96 -2.75 -14.62
CA VAL A 74 -4.04 -3.62 -13.88
C VAL A 74 -2.98 -4.25 -14.81
N TRP A 75 -3.37 -4.66 -16.01
CA TRP A 75 -2.46 -5.28 -16.97
C TRP A 75 -1.36 -4.33 -17.44
N ARG A 76 -1.70 -3.05 -17.58
CA ARG A 76 -0.69 -2.01 -17.90
C ARG A 76 0.27 -1.75 -16.74
N LEU A 77 -0.23 -1.79 -15.50
CA LEU A 77 0.64 -1.67 -14.31
C LEU A 77 1.57 -2.89 -14.20
N MET A 78 1.05 -4.10 -14.41
CA MET A 78 1.85 -5.33 -14.44
C MET A 78 2.96 -5.26 -15.48
N GLU A 79 2.62 -4.89 -16.72
CA GLU A 79 3.59 -4.74 -17.79
C GLU A 79 4.65 -3.69 -17.45
N ALA A 80 4.24 -2.54 -16.92
CA ALA A 80 5.16 -1.46 -16.56
C ALA A 80 6.12 -1.84 -15.43
N LEU A 81 5.67 -2.57 -14.40
CA LEU A 81 6.53 -3.04 -13.31
C LEU A 81 7.47 -4.16 -13.77
N ALA A 82 6.97 -5.09 -14.60
CA ALA A 82 7.78 -6.18 -15.16
C ALA A 82 8.91 -5.66 -16.08
N GLU A 83 8.69 -4.57 -16.82
CA GLU A 83 9.69 -3.92 -17.68
C GLU A 83 10.96 -3.55 -16.90
N PHE A 84 10.82 -3.19 -15.62
CA PHE A 84 11.92 -2.77 -14.76
C PHE A 84 12.28 -3.79 -13.66
N ASN A 85 11.75 -5.02 -13.73
CA ASN A 85 11.94 -6.07 -12.73
C ASN A 85 11.56 -5.63 -11.29
N VAL A 86 10.50 -4.85 -11.15
CA VAL A 86 10.02 -4.34 -9.87
C VAL A 86 8.88 -5.20 -9.35
N THR A 87 9.04 -5.75 -8.15
CA THR A 87 8.00 -6.51 -7.44
C THR A 87 7.28 -5.58 -6.46
N PRO A 88 5.98 -5.31 -6.63
CA PRO A 88 5.22 -4.51 -5.68
C PRO A 88 4.64 -5.34 -4.54
N THR A 89 4.19 -4.66 -3.49
CA THR A 89 3.19 -5.19 -2.57
C THR A 89 1.79 -4.90 -3.11
N VAL A 90 0.92 -5.90 -3.10
CA VAL A 90 -0.49 -5.75 -3.47
C VAL A 90 -1.33 -5.61 -2.22
N SER A 91 -1.98 -4.48 -2.06
CA SER A 91 -3.07 -4.31 -1.10
C SER A 91 -4.35 -4.86 -1.73
N MET A 92 -4.91 -5.94 -1.17
CA MET A 92 -6.00 -6.68 -1.82
C MET A 92 -7.14 -7.00 -0.85
N ASN A 93 -8.41 -6.70 -1.27
CA ASN A 93 -9.56 -7.19 -0.51
C ASN A 93 -9.68 -8.72 -0.59
N GLY A 94 -10.19 -9.33 0.48
CA GLY A 94 -10.43 -10.78 0.52
C GLY A 94 -11.40 -11.30 -0.55
N THR A 95 -12.25 -10.45 -1.11
CA THR A 95 -13.19 -10.81 -2.18
C THR A 95 -12.56 -10.86 -3.57
N VAL A 96 -11.42 -10.20 -3.79
CA VAL A 96 -10.78 -10.07 -5.12
C VAL A 96 -10.46 -11.42 -5.78
N PRO A 97 -9.91 -12.45 -5.09
CA PRO A 97 -9.62 -13.74 -5.72
C PRO A 97 -10.86 -14.40 -6.30
N LYS A 98 -12.04 -14.16 -5.71
CA LYS A 98 -13.32 -14.69 -6.20
C LYS A 98 -13.91 -13.80 -7.30
N ALA A 99 -13.86 -12.48 -7.15
CA ALA A 99 -14.46 -11.53 -8.09
C ALA A 99 -13.62 -11.40 -9.38
N TYR A 100 -12.31 -11.40 -9.25
CA TYR A 100 -11.37 -11.20 -10.36
C TYR A 100 -10.25 -12.26 -10.35
N PRO A 101 -10.57 -13.56 -10.47
CA PRO A 101 -9.61 -14.65 -10.32
C PRO A 101 -8.39 -14.49 -11.23
N ARG A 102 -8.60 -14.12 -12.50
CA ARG A 102 -7.48 -13.95 -13.44
C ARG A 102 -6.49 -12.84 -13.05
N VAL A 103 -6.98 -11.77 -12.39
CA VAL A 103 -6.10 -10.69 -11.90
C VAL A 103 -5.29 -11.16 -10.69
N ALA A 104 -5.97 -11.81 -9.74
CA ALA A 104 -5.32 -12.33 -8.55
C ALA A 104 -4.27 -13.41 -8.89
N GLU A 105 -4.62 -14.35 -9.78
CA GLU A 105 -3.70 -15.39 -10.28
C GLU A 105 -2.48 -14.78 -10.98
N ALA A 106 -2.67 -13.76 -11.82
CA ALA A 106 -1.56 -13.11 -12.52
C ALA A 106 -0.60 -12.39 -11.55
N ALA A 107 -1.14 -11.77 -10.48
CA ALA A 107 -0.31 -11.16 -9.45
C ALA A 107 0.50 -12.23 -8.68
N LEU A 108 -0.12 -13.38 -8.38
CA LEU A 108 0.55 -14.52 -7.75
C LEU A 108 1.64 -15.12 -8.66
N GLU A 109 1.32 -15.36 -9.95
CA GLU A 109 2.26 -15.85 -10.96
C GLU A 109 3.46 -14.91 -11.15
N ALA A 110 3.24 -13.59 -11.03
CA ALA A 110 4.29 -12.58 -11.10
C ALA A 110 5.11 -12.45 -9.80
N GLY A 111 4.81 -13.23 -8.76
CA GLY A 111 5.52 -13.20 -7.50
C GLY A 111 5.27 -11.94 -6.66
N TRP A 112 4.15 -11.25 -6.86
CA TRP A 112 3.80 -10.08 -6.08
C TRP A 112 3.50 -10.44 -4.62
N GLU A 113 3.94 -9.61 -3.68
CA GLU A 113 3.57 -9.78 -2.27
C GLU A 113 2.11 -9.39 -2.05
N PHE A 114 1.38 -10.16 -1.25
CA PHE A 114 0.01 -9.84 -0.85
C PHE A 114 -0.05 -9.25 0.56
N MET A 115 -0.77 -8.14 0.68
CA MET A 115 -1.11 -7.45 1.92
C MET A 115 -2.63 -7.37 2.06
N GLY A 116 -3.18 -7.74 3.21
CA GLY A 116 -4.62 -7.71 3.46
C GLY A 116 -5.19 -6.30 3.42
N HIS A 117 -6.37 -6.13 2.80
CA HIS A 117 -7.07 -4.85 2.68
C HIS A 117 -8.54 -4.97 3.08
N SER A 118 -8.80 -5.56 4.25
CA SER A 118 -10.12 -5.98 4.67
C SER A 118 -10.76 -7.02 3.73
N TYR A 119 -11.82 -7.67 4.19
CA TYR A 119 -12.53 -8.64 3.36
C TYR A 119 -13.29 -7.97 2.21
N ILE A 120 -13.91 -6.82 2.48
CA ILE A 120 -14.65 -5.97 1.52
C ILE A 120 -14.10 -4.54 1.57
N GLN A 121 -14.32 -3.77 0.50
CA GLN A 121 -13.89 -2.38 0.41
C GLN A 121 -14.84 -1.46 1.21
N LYS A 122 -14.63 -1.44 2.54
CA LYS A 122 -15.42 -0.64 3.49
C LYS A 122 -14.52 -0.17 4.65
N PRO A 123 -14.67 1.08 5.14
CA PRO A 123 -13.93 1.56 6.30
C PRO A 123 -14.08 0.63 7.51
N MET A 124 -12.98 0.34 8.22
CA MET A 124 -12.98 -0.64 9.32
C MET A 124 -13.97 -0.29 10.44
N TYR A 125 -14.14 1.00 10.75
CA TYR A 125 -15.09 1.47 11.76
C TYR A 125 -16.58 1.37 11.33
N GLU A 126 -16.86 1.04 10.07
CA GLU A 126 -18.20 0.78 9.55
C GLU A 126 -18.50 -0.73 9.40
N ILE A 127 -17.53 -1.59 9.68
CA ILE A 127 -17.69 -3.04 9.65
C ILE A 127 -18.30 -3.49 10.98
N GLU A 128 -19.40 -4.24 10.91
CA GLU A 128 -20.14 -4.68 12.09
C GLU A 128 -19.32 -5.62 12.99
N ASP A 129 -18.61 -6.58 12.39
CA ASP A 129 -17.68 -7.46 13.06
C ASP A 129 -16.28 -7.32 12.43
N GLU A 130 -15.49 -6.42 13.02
CA GLU A 130 -14.13 -6.14 12.57
C GLU A 130 -13.21 -7.37 12.71
N ALA A 131 -13.36 -8.13 13.79
CA ALA A 131 -12.58 -9.33 14.03
C ALA A 131 -12.84 -10.39 12.95
N GLU A 132 -14.12 -10.69 12.67
CA GLU A 132 -14.48 -11.61 11.59
C GLU A 132 -13.88 -11.16 10.26
N ALA A 133 -14.01 -9.86 9.91
CA ALA A 133 -13.49 -9.35 8.64
C ALA A 133 -11.97 -9.51 8.52
N ILE A 134 -11.21 -9.23 9.58
CA ILE A 134 -9.75 -9.39 9.61
C ILE A 134 -9.35 -10.87 9.49
N PHE A 135 -9.94 -11.75 10.31
CA PHE A 135 -9.61 -13.18 10.28
C PHE A 135 -9.99 -13.81 8.95
N LYS A 136 -11.16 -13.49 8.41
CA LYS A 136 -11.62 -13.96 7.11
C LYS A 136 -10.73 -13.50 5.97
N THR A 137 -10.22 -12.27 6.03
CA THR A 137 -9.23 -11.77 5.06
C THR A 137 -7.97 -12.63 5.10
N MET A 138 -7.41 -12.86 6.29
CA MET A 138 -6.23 -13.69 6.48
C MET A 138 -6.42 -15.10 5.92
N GLU A 139 -7.51 -15.76 6.28
CA GLU A 139 -7.82 -17.12 5.83
C GLU A 139 -7.97 -17.20 4.31
N THR A 140 -8.79 -16.30 3.74
CA THR A 140 -9.03 -16.28 2.30
C THR A 140 -7.75 -16.05 1.51
N MET A 141 -6.93 -15.10 1.94
CA MET A 141 -5.66 -14.82 1.26
C MET A 141 -4.66 -15.97 1.43
N ARG A 142 -4.54 -16.52 2.63
CA ARG A 142 -3.68 -17.70 2.86
C ARG A 142 -4.08 -18.89 1.97
N ASP A 143 -5.37 -19.18 1.89
CA ASP A 143 -5.87 -20.28 1.10
C ASP A 143 -5.69 -20.04 -0.40
N PHE A 144 -5.72 -18.78 -0.83
CA PHE A 144 -5.46 -18.39 -2.22
C PHE A 144 -3.97 -18.44 -2.57
N CYS A 145 -3.10 -17.76 -1.81
CA CYS A 145 -1.68 -17.63 -2.17
C CYS A 145 -0.80 -18.79 -1.67
N GLY A 146 -1.31 -19.64 -0.77
CA GLY A 146 -0.56 -20.79 -0.21
C GLY A 146 0.43 -20.42 0.90
N TYR A 147 0.49 -19.16 1.31
CA TYR A 147 1.28 -18.67 2.44
C TYR A 147 0.49 -17.63 3.25
N LYS A 148 0.95 -17.35 4.46
CA LYS A 148 0.33 -16.38 5.35
C LYS A 148 0.79 -14.96 5.02
N PRO A 149 -0.11 -14.05 4.56
CA PRO A 149 0.22 -12.65 4.37
C PRO A 149 0.71 -12.01 5.67
N ARG A 150 1.76 -11.21 5.60
CA ARG A 150 2.34 -10.56 6.78
C ARG A 150 1.83 -9.15 7.00
N GLY A 151 1.36 -8.50 5.94
CA GLY A 151 0.97 -7.09 5.93
C GLY A 151 -0.52 -6.86 5.93
N TRP A 152 -0.91 -5.73 6.51
CA TRP A 152 -2.27 -5.21 6.53
C TRP A 152 -2.33 -3.73 6.17
N MET A 153 -3.40 -3.34 5.48
CA MET A 153 -3.80 -1.95 5.30
C MET A 153 -5.33 -1.87 5.30
N GLY A 154 -5.89 -1.11 6.22
CA GLY A 154 -7.34 -0.89 6.27
C GLY A 154 -7.82 -0.02 5.09
N PRO A 155 -9.02 -0.27 4.52
CA PRO A 155 -9.56 0.57 3.46
C PRO A 155 -9.60 2.04 3.88
N GLY A 156 -8.95 2.89 3.07
CA GLY A 156 -8.78 4.31 3.40
C GLY A 156 -7.90 4.58 4.62
N LEU A 157 -7.00 3.67 5.00
CA LEU A 157 -6.14 3.73 6.19
C LEU A 157 -6.96 3.78 7.49
N THR A 158 -8.18 3.25 7.47
CA THR A 158 -9.06 3.32 8.62
C THR A 158 -8.87 2.14 9.55
N GLN A 159 -9.07 2.40 10.83
CA GLN A 159 -9.02 1.38 11.88
C GLN A 159 -9.87 1.80 13.09
N THR A 160 -10.13 0.85 13.98
CA THR A 160 -10.67 1.09 15.32
C THR A 160 -9.55 1.09 16.36
N GLU A 161 -9.89 1.34 17.62
CA GLU A 161 -8.90 1.19 18.72
C GLU A 161 -8.44 -0.27 18.91
N ASN A 162 -9.22 -1.23 18.44
CA ASN A 162 -8.94 -2.66 18.59
C ASN A 162 -8.17 -3.27 17.42
N THR A 163 -8.17 -2.62 16.26
CA THR A 163 -7.53 -3.13 15.04
C THR A 163 -6.12 -3.66 15.28
N PRO A 164 -5.20 -2.94 15.98
CA PRO A 164 -3.84 -3.44 16.17
C PRO A 164 -3.75 -4.78 16.92
N GLU A 165 -4.59 -4.98 17.94
CA GLU A 165 -4.67 -6.23 18.67
C GLU A 165 -5.20 -7.37 17.79
N LEU A 166 -6.27 -7.11 17.04
CA LEU A 166 -6.89 -8.07 16.14
C LEU A 166 -5.95 -8.49 15.00
N LEU A 167 -5.15 -7.55 14.48
CA LEU A 167 -4.14 -7.86 13.45
C LEU A 167 -3.10 -8.85 13.98
N VAL A 168 -2.57 -8.61 15.19
CA VAL A 168 -1.62 -9.54 15.81
C VAL A 168 -2.25 -10.90 16.08
N GLU A 169 -3.50 -10.95 16.57
CA GLU A 169 -4.22 -12.21 16.82
C GLU A 169 -4.48 -12.99 15.52
N ALA A 170 -4.80 -12.31 14.41
CA ALA A 170 -4.92 -12.90 13.10
C ALA A 170 -3.56 -13.31 12.51
N GLY A 171 -2.47 -12.74 13.05
CA GLY A 171 -1.09 -13.05 12.73
C GLY A 171 -0.49 -12.20 11.62
N PHE A 172 -0.98 -11.00 11.44
CA PHE A 172 -0.28 -9.97 10.70
C PHE A 172 0.91 -9.44 11.53
N GLU A 173 1.99 -9.08 10.85
CA GLU A 173 3.23 -8.63 11.47
C GLU A 173 3.47 -7.15 11.26
N TYR A 174 2.92 -6.58 10.17
CA TYR A 174 2.99 -5.14 9.90
C TYR A 174 1.67 -4.55 9.42
N THR A 175 1.53 -3.25 9.61
CA THR A 175 0.42 -2.44 9.09
C THR A 175 0.96 -1.23 8.33
N ALA A 176 0.21 -0.77 7.32
CA ALA A 176 0.49 0.42 6.52
C ALA A 176 -0.41 1.62 6.91
N ASP A 177 -1.22 1.51 7.96
CA ASP A 177 -2.22 2.53 8.31
C ASP A 177 -1.64 3.76 9.02
N TRP A 178 -0.44 3.65 9.60
CA TRP A 178 0.19 4.70 10.40
C TRP A 178 1.25 5.46 9.59
N ILE A 179 0.80 6.45 8.82
CA ILE A 179 1.64 7.25 7.92
C ILE A 179 2.34 8.40 8.66
N LEU A 180 3.20 8.11 9.61
CA LEU A 180 3.77 9.10 10.53
C LEU A 180 5.29 9.21 10.48
N ASP A 181 5.96 8.42 9.65
CA ASP A 181 7.42 8.32 9.66
C ASP A 181 7.97 7.92 8.27
N ASP A 182 9.26 8.15 8.05
CA ASP A 182 10.02 7.67 6.88
C ASP A 182 10.73 6.35 7.14
N GLN A 183 10.60 5.79 8.33
CA GLN A 183 11.19 4.52 8.76
C GLN A 183 10.15 3.68 9.50
N PRO A 184 10.27 2.33 9.52
CA PRO A 184 9.38 1.50 10.31
C PRO A 184 9.45 1.84 11.80
N CYS A 185 8.36 1.66 12.49
CA CYS A 185 8.31 1.79 13.95
C CYS A 185 7.38 0.74 14.56
N GLU A 186 7.62 0.38 15.82
CA GLU A 186 6.77 -0.55 16.55
C GLU A 186 5.44 0.12 16.95
N VAL A 187 4.34 -0.54 16.64
CA VAL A 187 2.99 -0.23 17.13
C VAL A 187 2.73 -1.12 18.34
N LYS A 188 2.66 -0.55 19.52
CA LYS A 188 2.45 -1.30 20.76
C LYS A 188 1.07 -1.94 20.78
N THR A 189 1.03 -3.22 21.08
CA THR A 189 -0.19 -3.99 21.32
C THR A 189 -0.06 -4.80 22.61
N GLN A 190 -1.19 -5.26 23.13
CA GLN A 190 -1.21 -6.17 24.29
C GLN A 190 -1.05 -7.65 23.88
N LYS A 191 -1.06 -7.94 22.58
CA LYS A 191 -1.11 -9.29 22.01
C LYS A 191 0.21 -9.73 21.36
N GLY A 192 1.16 -8.83 21.20
CA GLY A 192 2.44 -9.11 20.56
C GLY A 192 3.01 -7.89 19.85
N LYS A 193 3.93 -8.14 18.93
CA LYS A 193 4.59 -7.08 18.15
C LYS A 193 3.83 -6.84 16.84
N LEU A 194 3.63 -5.57 16.54
CA LEU A 194 3.14 -5.09 15.26
C LEU A 194 4.04 -3.94 14.82
N TYR A 195 4.34 -3.84 13.55
CA TYR A 195 5.18 -2.75 13.03
C TYR A 195 4.39 -1.92 12.03
N SER A 196 4.59 -0.60 12.05
CA SER A 196 4.14 0.29 10.97
C SER A 196 5.24 0.36 9.92
N ILE A 197 4.90 0.08 8.66
CA ILE A 197 5.75 0.34 7.50
C ILE A 197 5.29 1.64 6.85
N PRO A 198 6.20 2.58 6.50
CA PRO A 198 5.84 3.86 5.95
C PRO A 198 5.07 3.77 4.62
N TYR A 199 3.77 3.88 4.67
CA TYR A 199 2.91 4.09 3.51
C TYR A 199 2.81 5.60 3.20
N THR A 200 2.09 6.00 2.15
CA THR A 200 2.06 7.40 1.73
C THR A 200 0.65 7.90 1.39
N THR A 201 0.40 9.17 1.70
CA THR A 201 -0.68 9.97 1.12
C THR A 201 -0.16 10.99 0.11
N GLU A 202 1.14 11.32 0.15
CA GLU A 202 1.75 12.32 -0.71
C GLU A 202 2.05 11.79 -2.12
N LEU A 203 2.47 10.52 -2.23
CA LEU A 203 2.72 9.80 -3.48
C LEU A 203 1.66 8.74 -3.75
N ASN A 204 0.42 9.06 -3.41
CA ASN A 204 -0.76 8.21 -3.62
C ASN A 204 -1.70 8.87 -4.62
N ASP A 205 -2.08 8.12 -5.63
CA ASP A 205 -2.88 8.66 -6.75
C ASP A 205 -4.32 9.03 -6.35
N ILE A 206 -4.88 8.47 -5.27
CA ILE A 206 -6.20 8.88 -4.78
C ILE A 206 -6.19 10.33 -4.28
N PRO A 207 -5.38 10.74 -3.29
CA PRO A 207 -5.31 12.14 -2.88
C PRO A 207 -4.95 13.08 -4.04
N ILE A 208 -3.96 12.69 -4.85
CA ILE A 208 -3.45 13.52 -5.94
C ILE A 208 -4.52 13.77 -7.01
N MET A 209 -5.15 12.73 -7.53
CA MET A 209 -6.04 12.81 -8.68
C MET A 209 -7.49 13.13 -8.32
N LEU A 210 -7.97 12.63 -7.19
CA LEU A 210 -9.40 12.70 -6.85
C LEU A 210 -9.74 13.75 -5.79
N SER A 211 -8.80 14.09 -4.90
CA SER A 211 -9.02 15.12 -3.90
C SER A 211 -8.42 16.47 -4.33
N GLN A 212 -7.19 16.44 -4.84
CA GLN A 212 -6.46 17.64 -5.24
C GLN A 212 -6.66 18.00 -6.72
N ASN A 213 -7.19 17.09 -7.55
CA ASN A 213 -7.50 17.28 -8.97
C ASN A 213 -6.30 17.75 -9.81
N HIS A 214 -5.13 17.18 -9.57
CA HIS A 214 -3.92 17.54 -10.29
C HIS A 214 -3.84 16.96 -11.70
N VAL A 215 -2.93 17.52 -12.50
CA VAL A 215 -2.63 17.03 -13.86
C VAL A 215 -1.96 15.66 -13.83
N SER A 216 -2.01 14.96 -14.97
CA SER A 216 -1.57 13.56 -15.06
C SER A 216 -0.09 13.33 -14.77
N SER A 217 0.78 14.32 -14.94
CA SER A 217 2.22 14.21 -14.66
C SER A 217 2.58 14.32 -13.18
N ILE A 218 1.70 14.84 -12.34
CA ILE A 218 2.07 15.30 -11.00
C ILE A 218 2.61 14.18 -10.09
N LEU A 219 2.17 12.92 -10.25
CA LEU A 219 2.74 11.83 -9.50
C LEU A 219 4.23 11.65 -9.84
N TYR A 220 4.59 11.77 -11.14
CA TYR A 220 5.99 11.73 -11.56
C TYR A 220 6.76 12.91 -10.98
N ASP A 221 6.28 14.15 -11.16
CA ASP A 221 6.95 15.35 -10.71
C ASP A 221 7.21 15.29 -9.20
N ARG A 222 6.19 14.96 -8.39
CA ARG A 222 6.32 14.79 -6.93
C ARG A 222 7.26 13.67 -6.54
N THR A 223 7.21 12.55 -7.25
CA THR A 223 8.10 11.42 -6.94
C THR A 223 9.55 11.80 -7.13
N MET A 224 9.89 12.55 -8.17
CA MET A 224 11.27 12.98 -8.43
C MET A 224 11.74 14.00 -7.39
N ASP A 225 10.93 15.00 -7.05
CA ASP A 225 11.24 15.99 -5.99
C ASP A 225 11.42 15.31 -4.60
N TYR A 226 10.53 14.35 -4.30
CA TYR A 226 10.58 13.57 -3.07
C TYR A 226 11.84 12.71 -3.02
N PHE A 227 12.14 12.02 -4.12
CA PHE A 227 13.33 11.18 -4.26
C PHE A 227 14.63 11.98 -4.09
N GLU A 228 14.75 13.14 -4.72
CA GLU A 228 15.94 14.01 -4.58
C GLU A 228 16.20 14.39 -3.10
N THR A 229 15.13 14.69 -2.37
CA THR A 229 15.22 15.00 -0.94
C THR A 229 15.68 13.79 -0.14
N LEU A 230 15.03 12.64 -0.32
CA LEU A 230 15.36 11.42 0.41
C LEU A 230 16.75 10.86 0.05
N LEU A 231 17.19 11.04 -1.20
CA LEU A 231 18.53 10.65 -1.63
C LEU A 231 19.62 11.39 -0.84
N ARG A 232 19.45 12.69 -0.66
CA ARG A 232 20.35 13.52 0.14
C ARG A 232 20.34 13.14 1.62
N GLU A 233 19.16 12.88 2.19
CA GLU A 233 19.00 12.48 3.58
C GLU A 233 19.50 11.05 3.84
N GLY A 234 19.30 10.16 2.87
CA GLY A 234 19.72 8.78 2.88
C GLY A 234 21.22 8.56 2.96
N GLU A 235 22.02 9.58 2.65
CA GLU A 235 23.48 9.57 2.91
C GLU A 235 23.83 9.40 4.39
N LYS A 236 22.95 9.85 5.27
CA LYS A 236 23.15 9.77 6.72
C LYS A 236 22.32 8.68 7.37
N ASN A 237 21.15 8.41 6.84
CA ASN A 237 20.17 7.48 7.42
C ASN A 237 19.14 7.11 6.36
N VAL A 238 19.01 5.84 6.05
CA VAL A 238 18.10 5.33 5.01
C VAL A 238 16.67 5.80 5.21
N ARG A 239 16.01 6.13 4.12
CA ARG A 239 14.59 6.51 4.06
C ARG A 239 13.80 5.53 3.19
N ILE A 240 12.50 5.46 3.46
CA ILE A 240 11.56 4.68 2.67
C ILE A 240 10.64 5.64 1.93
N MET A 241 10.50 5.42 0.63
CA MET A 241 9.59 6.13 -0.26
C MET A 241 8.55 5.13 -0.78
N CYS A 242 7.32 5.24 -0.30
CA CYS A 242 6.21 4.46 -0.84
C CYS A 242 5.58 5.18 -2.03
N ILE A 243 5.23 4.43 -3.07
CA ILE A 243 4.47 4.90 -4.24
C ILE A 243 3.23 4.02 -4.36
N ALA A 244 2.05 4.61 -4.18
CA ALA A 244 0.79 3.89 -4.13
C ALA A 244 -0.12 4.25 -5.31
N VAL A 245 -0.58 3.24 -6.03
CA VAL A 245 -1.42 3.44 -7.23
C VAL A 245 -2.62 2.50 -7.26
N HIS A 246 -3.66 2.95 -7.94
CA HIS A 246 -4.88 2.19 -8.21
C HIS A 246 -5.03 1.94 -9.71
N PRO A 247 -5.37 0.72 -10.15
CA PRO A 247 -5.46 0.37 -11.57
C PRO A 247 -6.40 1.26 -12.39
N TYR A 248 -7.51 1.68 -11.80
CA TYR A 248 -8.48 2.57 -12.46
C TYR A 248 -8.02 4.02 -12.56
N ILE A 249 -6.95 4.41 -11.85
CA ILE A 249 -6.38 5.76 -11.92
C ILE A 249 -5.12 5.77 -12.78
N HIS A 250 -4.06 5.05 -12.40
CA HIS A 250 -2.78 5.07 -13.14
C HIS A 250 -2.70 4.05 -14.29
N GLY A 251 -3.58 3.04 -14.32
CA GLY A 251 -3.67 2.12 -15.45
C GLY A 251 -4.35 2.68 -16.71
N VAL A 252 -4.75 3.96 -16.73
CA VAL A 252 -5.34 4.60 -17.92
C VAL A 252 -4.26 5.06 -18.91
N PRO A 253 -4.57 5.15 -20.24
CA PRO A 253 -3.56 5.38 -21.27
C PRO A 253 -2.72 6.66 -21.10
N HIS A 254 -3.33 7.73 -20.61
CA HIS A 254 -2.65 9.03 -20.50
C HIS A 254 -1.83 9.19 -19.20
N ARG A 255 -1.97 8.27 -18.22
CA ARG A 255 -1.22 8.30 -16.96
C ARG A 255 -0.15 7.21 -16.87
N ILE A 256 -0.35 6.05 -17.50
CA ILE A 256 0.59 4.94 -17.43
C ILE A 256 2.01 5.29 -17.90
N LYS A 257 2.14 6.24 -18.84
CA LYS A 257 3.46 6.70 -19.30
C LYS A 257 4.28 7.35 -18.19
N TYR A 258 3.64 8.10 -17.28
CA TYR A 258 4.32 8.73 -16.15
C TYR A 258 4.71 7.70 -15.10
N PHE A 259 3.88 6.69 -14.88
CA PHE A 259 4.21 5.55 -14.02
C PHE A 259 5.44 4.80 -14.54
N ARG A 260 5.50 4.48 -15.84
CA ARG A 260 6.69 3.89 -16.45
C ARG A 260 7.92 4.78 -16.31
N GLN A 261 7.79 6.06 -16.49
CA GLN A 261 8.88 7.03 -16.38
C GLN A 261 9.45 7.08 -14.95
N ILE A 262 8.60 7.04 -13.93
CA ILE A 262 9.02 6.93 -12.53
C ILE A 262 9.92 5.71 -12.34
N PHE A 263 9.45 4.52 -12.70
CA PHE A 263 10.21 3.30 -12.46
C PHE A 263 11.46 3.19 -13.33
N LYS A 264 11.44 3.76 -14.54
CA LYS A 264 12.65 3.88 -15.34
C LYS A 264 13.74 4.67 -14.62
N GLU A 265 13.43 5.88 -14.18
CA GLU A 265 14.42 6.76 -13.54
C GLU A 265 14.91 6.22 -12.19
N LEU A 266 14.01 5.63 -11.40
CA LEU A 266 14.38 5.01 -10.13
C LEU A 266 15.23 3.75 -10.33
N SER A 267 14.94 2.93 -11.34
CA SER A 267 15.73 1.72 -11.64
C SER A 267 17.12 2.03 -12.20
N ASP A 268 17.28 3.17 -12.87
CA ASP A 268 18.57 3.62 -13.39
C ASP A 268 19.49 4.18 -12.29
N ASN A 269 18.99 4.38 -11.05
CA ASN A 269 19.75 4.98 -9.95
C ASN A 269 20.28 3.90 -8.98
N PRO A 270 21.62 3.74 -8.83
CA PRO A 270 22.20 2.71 -7.96
C PRO A 270 21.95 2.90 -6.46
N ALA A 271 21.51 4.08 -6.02
CA ALA A 271 21.14 4.35 -4.65
C ALA A 271 19.72 3.86 -4.28
N VAL A 272 18.94 3.40 -5.26
CA VAL A 272 17.58 2.88 -5.07
C VAL A 272 17.62 1.39 -4.82
N VAL A 273 16.88 0.94 -3.80
CA VAL A 273 16.61 -0.47 -3.54
C VAL A 273 15.10 -0.67 -3.49
N PHE A 274 14.56 -1.42 -4.44
CA PHE A 274 13.15 -1.81 -4.39
C PHE A 274 12.95 -2.92 -3.37
N MET A 275 11.95 -2.74 -2.50
CA MET A 275 11.57 -3.75 -1.51
C MET A 275 10.05 -3.84 -1.38
N THR A 276 9.55 -5.04 -1.12
CA THR A 276 8.19 -5.28 -0.65
C THR A 276 8.05 -4.94 0.84
N GLY A 277 6.82 -4.88 1.36
CA GLY A 277 6.58 -4.59 2.77
C GLY A 277 7.22 -5.62 3.70
N SER A 278 7.19 -6.91 3.36
CA SER A 278 7.84 -7.97 4.13
C SER A 278 9.37 -7.86 4.12
N GLU A 279 9.97 -7.52 2.98
CA GLU A 279 11.43 -7.30 2.88
C GLU A 279 11.88 -6.09 3.69
N ILE A 280 11.07 -5.01 3.70
CA ILE A 280 11.32 -3.83 4.55
C ILE A 280 11.28 -4.22 6.03
N LEU A 281 10.27 -5.01 6.44
CA LEU A 281 10.17 -5.47 7.83
C LEU A 281 11.39 -6.31 8.21
N ASP A 282 11.77 -7.28 7.39
CA ASP A 282 12.90 -8.15 7.67
C ASP A 282 14.22 -7.37 7.73
N TRP A 283 14.44 -6.44 6.80
CA TRP A 283 15.59 -5.54 6.82
C TRP A 283 15.62 -4.70 8.10
N TYR A 284 14.49 -4.13 8.50
CA TYR A 284 14.38 -3.31 9.71
C TYR A 284 14.66 -4.13 10.99
N LEU A 285 14.11 -5.32 11.09
CA LEU A 285 14.33 -6.21 12.23
C LEU A 285 15.79 -6.65 12.37
N LEU A 286 16.48 -6.91 11.24
CA LEU A 286 17.91 -7.24 11.24
C LEU A 286 18.76 -6.09 11.80
N GLN A 287 18.40 -4.81 11.53
CA GLN A 287 19.12 -3.65 12.09
C GLN A 287 18.97 -3.50 13.62
N HIS A 288 17.90 -4.08 14.18
CA HIS A 288 17.55 -3.98 15.60
C HIS A 288 17.78 -5.27 16.38
N SER A 289 18.21 -6.34 15.71
CA SER A 289 18.61 -7.57 16.38
C SER A 289 19.85 -7.32 17.26
N PRO A 290 19.90 -7.85 18.51
CA PRO A 290 21.14 -7.83 19.27
C PRO A 290 22.23 -8.52 18.45
N GLN A 291 23.32 -7.83 18.16
CA GLN A 291 24.50 -8.47 17.60
C GLN A 291 24.98 -9.49 18.64
N GLU A 292 24.90 -10.78 18.35
CA GLU A 292 25.58 -11.80 19.12
C GLU A 292 27.09 -11.51 19.03
N ASN A 293 27.62 -11.00 20.15
CA ASN A 293 29.06 -10.82 20.36
C ASN A 293 29.72 -12.16 20.72
#